data_adf2b34f9e436d6e898cc138d4bfca96
#
_entry.id   adf2b34f9e436d6e898cc138d4bfca96
#
_cell.length_a   1.000
_cell.length_b   1.000
_cell.length_c   1.000
_cell.angle_alpha   90.00
_cell.angle_beta   90.00
_cell.angle_gamma   90.00
#
_symmetry.space_group_name_H-M   'P 1'
#
loop_
_entity.id
_entity.type
_entity.pdbx_description
1 polymer ?
#
loop_
_entity_poly.entity_id
_entity_poly.type
_entity_poly.pdbx_seq_one_letter_code
_entity_poly.pdbx_strand_id
1 'polypeptide(L)'
;MNRYMISLCALTVSPLLFANTASASQDSESDFSIALEAGMERDSQLTVEEIDQYEVASDMATHLQFEAEGDWQATSRLALKGGYHYTSKSYQDNEDFDLDIGRVFGDVSYDFSVLTVGANQHRIDAKLAGDGFLDMTRTGFYAGKLFANSFYLRAELLDIDKKFDNLSDRDASGDSVATDGYFFFNQGLSFFSLGFEQEEETAQAEHFSYDAINYRATFSHEFNWLDKRHRLKLNGRYSNRDYLGVYPEINEARADTKNSISLTWDLFFTDHFSMISHLQQTDADSNLSSADYDATQLSIIFRLDI
;
A
#
# COMPACT_ATOMS: atom_id res chain seq x y z
N MET A 1 4.85 17.05 -1.38
CA MET A 1 4.76 15.79 -1.96
C MET A 1 3.99 14.92 -1.12
N ASN A 2 2.93 14.68 -1.52
CA ASN A 2 2.36 13.58 -1.01
C ASN A 2 1.83 12.80 -2.04
N ARG A 3 2.34 11.87 -2.05
CA ARG A 3 2.16 10.59 -2.58
C ARG A 3 0.95 10.00 -1.92
N TYR A 4 0.08 9.45 -2.70
CA TYR A 4 -0.11 8.04 -2.38
C TYR A 4 1.28 7.57 -2.02
N MET A 5 1.62 7.68 -0.73
CA MET A 5 2.79 7.00 -0.28
C MET A 5 2.53 5.57 -0.63
N ILE A 6 2.97 5.27 -1.82
CA ILE A 6 3.51 3.99 -1.99
C ILE A 6 4.84 4.10 -1.25
N SER A 7 4.78 4.13 0.10
CA SER A 7 5.73 3.36 0.83
C SER A 7 5.66 2.03 0.12
N LEU A 8 6.61 1.75 -0.73
CA LEU A 8 6.71 0.48 -1.44
C LEU A 8 6.64 -0.68 -0.44
N CYS A 9 6.89 -0.41 0.85
CA CYS A 9 6.70 -1.30 1.99
C CYS A 9 5.23 -1.41 2.48
N ALA A 10 4.34 -0.44 2.22
CA ALA A 10 2.96 -0.47 2.70
C ALA A 10 1.96 -0.81 1.59
N LEU A 11 2.26 -1.83 0.81
CA LEU A 11 1.26 -2.49 -0.04
C LEU A 11 0.25 -3.16 0.88
N THR A 12 -0.78 -2.41 1.29
CA THR A 12 -1.94 -2.98 1.95
C THR A 12 -2.57 -3.96 0.99
N VAL A 13 -2.37 -5.24 1.25
CA VAL A 13 -3.20 -6.29 0.66
C VAL A 13 -4.60 -6.02 1.18
N SER A 14 -5.47 -5.46 0.33
CA SER A 14 -6.89 -5.36 0.68
C SER A 14 -7.38 -6.77 0.95
N PRO A 15 -7.92 -7.08 2.14
CA PRO A 15 -8.50 -8.39 2.36
C PRO A 15 -9.75 -8.47 1.50
N LEU A 16 -9.70 -9.25 0.44
CA LEU A 16 -10.91 -9.66 -0.25
C LEU A 16 -11.74 -10.47 0.73
N LEU A 17 -12.86 -9.91 1.12
CA LEU A 17 -13.88 -10.61 1.86
C LEU A 17 -14.47 -11.68 0.94
N PHE A 18 -14.01 -12.91 1.10
CA PHE A 18 -14.74 -14.06 0.62
C PHE A 18 -16.05 -14.15 1.43
N ALA A 19 -17.10 -13.52 0.95
CA ALA A 19 -18.44 -13.85 1.37
C ALA A 19 -18.78 -15.24 0.79
N ASN A 20 -18.28 -16.30 1.43
CA ASN A 20 -18.68 -17.65 1.11
C ASN A 20 -20.17 -17.83 1.46
N THR A 21 -21.04 -17.53 0.51
CA THR A 21 -22.34 -18.18 0.47
C THR A 21 -22.10 -19.62 0.06
N ALA A 22 -22.12 -20.52 1.05
CA ALA A 22 -22.02 -21.96 0.81
C ALA A 22 -23.15 -22.40 -0.13
N SER A 23 -22.84 -22.48 -1.42
CA SER A 23 -23.65 -23.20 -2.41
C SER A 23 -22.76 -24.28 -2.97
N ALA A 24 -23.15 -25.53 -2.68
CA ALA A 24 -22.43 -26.71 -3.15
C ALA A 24 -22.66 -26.89 -4.66
N SER A 25 -21.76 -26.32 -5.47
CA SER A 25 -21.52 -26.76 -6.84
C SER A 25 -20.01 -26.84 -7.07
N GLN A 26 -19.55 -27.95 -7.58
CA GLN A 26 -18.15 -28.26 -7.90
C GLN A 26 -17.71 -27.59 -9.23
N ASP A 27 -18.09 -26.34 -9.48
CA ASP A 27 -17.60 -25.61 -10.63
C ASP A 27 -16.52 -24.63 -10.15
N SER A 28 -15.35 -24.70 -10.78
CA SER A 28 -14.28 -23.72 -10.58
C SER A 28 -14.81 -22.35 -11.01
N GLU A 29 -14.89 -21.44 -10.07
CA GLU A 29 -15.31 -20.05 -10.34
C GLU A 29 -14.04 -19.23 -10.61
N SER A 30 -14.04 -18.49 -11.72
CA SER A 30 -13.00 -17.55 -12.05
C SER A 30 -13.62 -16.18 -12.25
N ASP A 31 -13.02 -15.18 -11.66
CA ASP A 31 -13.38 -13.78 -11.83
C ASP A 31 -12.18 -13.01 -12.40
N PHE A 32 -12.44 -12.04 -13.25
CA PHE A 32 -11.43 -11.19 -13.85
C PHE A 32 -11.93 -9.76 -13.87
N SER A 33 -11.11 -8.84 -13.38
CA SER A 33 -11.45 -7.43 -13.31
C SER A 33 -10.34 -6.56 -13.89
N ILE A 34 -10.74 -5.47 -14.52
CA ILE A 34 -9.86 -4.40 -14.97
C ILE A 34 -10.35 -3.10 -14.36
N ALA A 35 -9.43 -2.28 -13.86
CA ALA A 35 -9.75 -0.93 -13.45
C ALA A 35 -8.77 0.07 -14.08
N LEU A 36 -9.32 1.23 -14.43
CA LEU A 36 -8.58 2.37 -14.96
C LEU A 36 -8.85 3.57 -14.07
N GLU A 37 -7.80 4.27 -13.68
CA GLU A 37 -7.90 5.51 -12.94
C GLU A 37 -7.17 6.63 -13.67
N ALA A 38 -7.77 7.83 -13.66
CA ALA A 38 -7.15 9.04 -14.17
C ALA A 38 -7.59 10.23 -13.34
N GLY A 39 -6.66 11.10 -13.00
CA GLY A 39 -6.95 12.25 -12.16
C GLY A 39 -5.80 13.20 -12.00
N MET A 40 -5.98 14.13 -11.09
CA MET A 40 -4.99 15.13 -10.73
C MET A 40 -4.75 15.09 -9.23
N GLU A 41 -3.52 15.35 -8.86
CA GLU A 41 -3.04 15.40 -7.50
C GLU A 41 -2.24 16.68 -7.29
N ARG A 42 -2.40 17.32 -6.15
CA ARG A 42 -1.60 18.45 -5.71
C ARG A 42 -0.83 18.06 -4.46
N ASP A 43 0.47 18.23 -4.52
CA ASP A 43 1.39 18.06 -3.41
C ASP A 43 1.94 19.38 -2.92
N SER A 44 1.98 19.56 -1.61
CA SER A 44 2.58 20.77 -1.02
C SER A 44 4.10 20.68 -0.91
N GLN A 45 4.63 19.46 -0.94
CA GLN A 45 6.07 19.14 -0.94
C GLN A 45 6.33 17.89 -1.77
N LEU A 46 7.47 17.84 -2.45
CA LEU A 46 7.90 16.72 -3.27
C LEU A 46 8.94 15.90 -2.52
N THR A 47 8.75 14.58 -2.31
CA THR A 47 9.72 13.70 -1.66
C THR A 47 9.89 12.37 -2.38
N VAL A 48 11.07 11.79 -2.44
CA VAL A 48 11.35 10.39 -2.77
C VAL A 48 11.92 9.74 -1.52
N GLU A 49 11.04 9.10 -0.72
CA GLU A 49 11.39 8.57 0.59
C GLU A 49 12.51 7.55 0.56
N GLU A 50 12.49 6.69 -0.44
CA GLU A 50 13.45 5.61 -0.59
C GLU A 50 14.89 6.11 -0.76
N ILE A 51 15.07 7.38 -1.11
CA ILE A 51 16.40 8.01 -1.26
C ILE A 51 16.55 9.31 -0.46
N ASP A 52 15.61 9.58 0.46
CA ASP A 52 15.63 10.78 1.32
C ASP A 52 15.71 12.10 0.54
N GLN A 53 15.21 12.10 -0.70
CA GLN A 53 15.14 13.27 -1.53
C GLN A 53 13.83 14.01 -1.27
N TYR A 54 13.91 15.30 -0.94
CA TYR A 54 12.72 16.14 -0.88
C TYR A 54 13.00 17.54 -1.44
N GLU A 55 11.95 18.20 -1.91
CA GLU A 55 12.00 19.59 -2.32
C GLU A 55 10.79 20.33 -1.73
N VAL A 56 11.05 21.50 -1.15
CA VAL A 56 10.01 22.40 -0.64
C VAL A 56 9.39 23.15 -1.82
N ALA A 57 8.67 22.42 -2.66
CA ALA A 57 7.96 22.92 -3.80
C ALA A 57 6.56 22.30 -3.84
N SER A 58 5.54 23.14 -4.10
CA SER A 58 4.20 22.65 -4.35
C SER A 58 4.01 22.45 -5.84
N ASP A 59 3.55 21.26 -6.25
CA ASP A 59 3.30 20.98 -7.66
C ASP A 59 2.01 20.20 -7.88
N MET A 60 1.54 20.21 -9.13
CA MET A 60 0.42 19.40 -9.59
C MET A 60 0.93 18.23 -10.41
N ALA A 61 0.40 17.05 -10.15
CA ALA A 61 0.70 15.86 -10.93
C ALA A 61 -0.55 15.31 -11.63
N THR A 62 -0.35 14.76 -12.81
CA THR A 62 -1.31 13.83 -13.42
C THR A 62 -1.10 12.45 -12.82
N HIS A 63 -2.20 11.83 -12.40
CA HIS A 63 -2.23 10.46 -11.87
C HIS A 63 -2.94 9.56 -12.87
N LEU A 64 -2.28 8.47 -13.25
CA LEU A 64 -2.84 7.39 -14.05
C LEU A 64 -2.60 6.06 -13.36
N GLN A 65 -3.61 5.18 -13.34
CA GLN A 65 -3.48 3.83 -12.80
C GLN A 65 -4.22 2.83 -13.69
N PHE A 66 -3.60 1.68 -13.87
CA PHE A 66 -4.17 0.51 -14.51
C PHE A 66 -4.06 -0.68 -13.56
N GLU A 67 -5.14 -1.41 -13.39
CA GLU A 67 -5.18 -2.65 -12.61
C GLU A 67 -5.82 -3.75 -13.46
N ALA A 68 -5.24 -4.94 -13.44
CA ALA A 68 -5.82 -6.16 -14.00
C ALA A 68 -5.62 -7.28 -12.99
N GLU A 69 -6.69 -7.87 -12.50
CA GLU A 69 -6.66 -8.92 -11.49
C GLU A 69 -7.49 -10.12 -11.92
N GLY A 70 -7.04 -11.31 -11.55
CA GLY A 70 -7.76 -12.55 -11.75
C GLY A 70 -7.79 -13.36 -10.45
N ASP A 71 -8.98 -13.82 -10.09
CA ASP A 71 -9.24 -14.71 -8.98
C ASP A 71 -9.75 -16.05 -9.52
N TRP A 72 -9.17 -17.14 -9.05
CA TRP A 72 -9.58 -18.48 -9.44
C TRP A 72 -9.74 -19.40 -8.24
N GLN A 73 -10.97 -19.81 -7.97
CA GLN A 73 -11.30 -20.83 -7.01
C GLN A 73 -11.08 -22.22 -7.66
N ALA A 74 -9.85 -22.76 -7.57
CA ALA A 74 -9.49 -24.02 -8.22
C ALA A 74 -10.19 -25.22 -7.60
N THR A 75 -10.45 -25.19 -6.29
CA THR A 75 -11.29 -26.15 -5.55
C THR A 75 -12.06 -25.42 -4.46
N SER A 76 -12.96 -26.12 -3.75
CA SER A 76 -13.67 -25.52 -2.59
C SER A 76 -12.74 -25.03 -1.46
N ARG A 77 -11.44 -25.32 -1.53
CA ARG A 77 -10.44 -24.97 -0.50
C ARG A 77 -9.21 -24.27 -1.04
N LEU A 78 -8.93 -24.39 -2.34
CA LEU A 78 -7.73 -23.81 -2.96
C LEU A 78 -8.15 -22.63 -3.83
N ALA A 79 -7.66 -21.45 -3.46
CA ALA A 79 -7.81 -20.24 -4.24
C ALA A 79 -6.45 -19.74 -4.74
N LEU A 80 -6.45 -19.20 -5.95
CA LEU A 80 -5.33 -18.54 -6.60
C LEU A 80 -5.76 -17.13 -6.97
N LYS A 81 -4.90 -16.17 -6.76
CA LYS A 81 -5.09 -14.79 -7.22
C LYS A 81 -3.81 -14.31 -7.88
N GLY A 82 -3.92 -13.47 -8.89
CA GLY A 82 -2.78 -12.82 -9.51
C GLY A 82 -3.20 -11.56 -10.23
N GLY A 83 -2.24 -10.68 -10.48
CA GLY A 83 -2.56 -9.44 -11.17
C GLY A 83 -1.34 -8.62 -11.53
N TYR A 84 -1.63 -7.56 -12.27
CA TYR A 84 -0.70 -6.51 -12.65
C TYR A 84 -1.30 -5.15 -12.35
N HIS A 85 -0.54 -4.31 -11.66
CA HIS A 85 -0.88 -2.92 -11.39
C HIS A 85 0.22 -2.02 -11.97
N TYR A 86 -0.19 -0.94 -12.58
CA TYR A 86 0.70 0.11 -13.05
C TYR A 86 0.18 1.46 -12.58
N THR A 87 1.05 2.25 -12.00
CA THR A 87 0.75 3.62 -11.54
C THR A 87 1.78 4.56 -12.14
N SER A 88 1.31 5.67 -12.72
CA SER A 88 2.14 6.75 -13.21
C SER A 88 1.72 8.05 -12.57
N LYS A 89 2.70 8.82 -12.10
CA LYS A 89 2.53 10.13 -11.51
C LYS A 89 3.54 11.07 -12.17
N SER A 90 3.01 12.04 -12.95
CA SER A 90 3.83 12.99 -13.71
C SER A 90 3.53 14.41 -13.26
N TYR A 91 4.55 15.10 -12.78
CA TYR A 91 4.48 16.46 -12.28
C TYR A 91 4.56 17.48 -13.41
N GLN A 92 3.97 18.68 -13.19
CA GLN A 92 3.91 19.71 -14.20
C GLN A 92 5.22 20.51 -14.34
N ASP A 93 5.85 20.79 -13.21
CA ASP A 93 7.03 21.67 -13.14
C ASP A 93 8.29 20.94 -12.66
N ASN A 94 8.17 19.78 -12.01
CA ASN A 94 9.27 19.04 -11.38
C ASN A 94 9.35 17.59 -11.89
N GLU A 95 9.72 17.41 -13.16
CA GLU A 95 9.81 16.11 -13.84
C GLU A 95 10.82 15.15 -13.16
N ASP A 96 11.78 15.67 -12.39
CA ASP A 96 12.74 14.86 -11.62
C ASP A 96 12.06 14.00 -10.53
N PHE A 97 10.80 14.29 -10.22
CA PHE A 97 9.96 13.55 -9.28
C PHE A 97 8.89 12.69 -9.97
N ASP A 98 8.89 12.62 -11.30
CA ASP A 98 8.00 11.73 -12.02
C ASP A 98 8.25 10.28 -11.63
N LEU A 99 7.18 9.53 -11.34
CA LEU A 99 7.28 8.19 -10.78
C LEU A 99 6.35 7.22 -11.52
N ASP A 100 6.93 6.19 -12.09
CA ASP A 100 6.22 5.06 -12.68
C ASP A 100 6.47 3.80 -11.84
N ILE A 101 5.42 3.05 -11.50
CA ILE A 101 5.52 1.83 -10.71
C ILE A 101 4.71 0.73 -11.37
N GLY A 102 5.39 -0.35 -11.75
CA GLY A 102 4.79 -1.61 -12.18
C GLY A 102 4.84 -2.64 -11.05
N ARG A 103 3.74 -3.35 -10.79
CA ARG A 103 3.68 -4.44 -9.83
C ARG A 103 2.99 -5.65 -10.43
N VAL A 104 3.68 -6.78 -10.45
CA VAL A 104 3.09 -8.11 -10.70
C VAL A 104 2.98 -8.83 -9.38
N PHE A 105 1.88 -9.55 -9.15
CA PHE A 105 1.74 -10.36 -7.95
C PHE A 105 1.03 -11.68 -8.22
N GLY A 106 1.28 -12.64 -7.33
CA GLY A 106 0.56 -13.90 -7.24
C GLY A 106 0.32 -14.27 -5.77
N ASP A 107 -0.81 -14.90 -5.49
CA ASP A 107 -1.22 -15.40 -4.19
C ASP A 107 -1.80 -16.81 -4.34
N VAL A 108 -1.47 -17.69 -3.44
CA VAL A 108 -2.06 -19.01 -3.31
C VAL A 108 -2.52 -19.22 -1.87
N SER A 109 -3.77 -19.62 -1.68
CA SER A 109 -4.30 -19.88 -0.35
C SER A 109 -5.07 -21.18 -0.28
N TYR A 110 -5.02 -21.81 0.91
CA TYR A 110 -5.72 -23.05 1.20
C TYR A 110 -6.51 -22.93 2.50
N ASP A 111 -7.81 -23.23 2.42
CA ASP A 111 -8.71 -23.24 3.56
C ASP A 111 -8.72 -24.60 4.25
N PHE A 112 -8.17 -24.67 5.47
CA PHE A 112 -8.20 -25.82 6.35
C PHE A 112 -9.49 -25.91 7.18
N SER A 113 -10.49 -25.06 6.95
CA SER A 113 -11.72 -24.91 7.72
C SER A 113 -11.52 -24.33 9.14
N VAL A 114 -10.37 -24.53 9.76
CA VAL A 114 -9.99 -23.95 11.06
C VAL A 114 -9.35 -22.58 10.86
N LEU A 115 -8.53 -22.46 9.82
CA LEU A 115 -7.82 -21.24 9.39
C LEU A 115 -7.46 -21.40 7.90
N THR A 116 -7.26 -20.27 7.23
CA THR A 116 -6.69 -20.21 5.89
C THR A 116 -5.19 -19.95 6.01
N VAL A 117 -4.36 -20.69 5.26
CA VAL A 117 -2.94 -20.37 5.08
C VAL A 117 -2.67 -20.04 3.63
N GLY A 118 -1.69 -19.19 3.39
CA GLY A 118 -1.32 -18.81 2.02
C GLY A 118 0.09 -18.29 1.93
N ALA A 119 0.50 -18.12 0.67
CA ALA A 119 1.76 -17.49 0.31
C ALA A 119 1.51 -16.52 -0.85
N ASN A 120 2.17 -15.39 -0.81
CA ASN A 120 2.12 -14.40 -1.89
C ASN A 120 3.52 -13.97 -2.30
N GLN A 121 3.64 -13.50 -3.53
CA GLN A 121 4.84 -12.87 -4.03
C GLN A 121 4.46 -11.64 -4.86
N HIS A 122 5.16 -10.54 -4.61
CA HIS A 122 5.05 -9.29 -5.37
C HIS A 122 6.42 -8.96 -5.96
N ARG A 123 6.43 -8.61 -7.23
CA ARG A 123 7.59 -8.00 -7.87
C ARG A 123 7.20 -6.60 -8.31
N ILE A 124 8.01 -5.64 -7.91
CA ILE A 124 7.79 -4.21 -8.14
C ILE A 124 8.99 -3.66 -8.87
N ASP A 125 8.74 -2.93 -9.94
CA ASP A 125 9.69 -2.17 -10.74
C ASP A 125 9.26 -0.71 -10.68
N ALA A 126 10.17 0.16 -10.26
CA ALA A 126 9.91 1.59 -10.17
C ALA A 126 10.93 2.39 -10.99
N LYS A 127 10.45 3.42 -11.68
CA LYS A 127 11.24 4.39 -12.40
C LYS A 127 11.04 5.78 -11.82
N LEU A 128 12.12 6.54 -11.68
CA LEU A 128 12.11 7.93 -11.24
C LEU A 128 12.66 8.79 -12.36
N ALA A 129 11.96 9.86 -12.74
CA ALA A 129 12.32 10.73 -13.87
C ALA A 129 12.55 9.97 -15.20
N GLY A 130 11.83 8.86 -15.40
CA GLY A 130 11.95 7.99 -16.57
C GLY A 130 13.08 6.95 -16.54
N ASP A 131 14.03 7.06 -15.62
CA ASP A 131 15.15 6.11 -15.44
C ASP A 131 14.80 5.02 -14.42
N GLY A 132 15.44 3.84 -14.56
CA GLY A 132 15.33 2.76 -13.56
C GLY A 132 15.74 3.27 -12.18
N PHE A 133 14.95 2.91 -11.15
CA PHE A 133 15.14 3.42 -9.80
C PHE A 133 15.22 2.30 -8.78
N LEU A 134 14.23 1.41 -8.74
CA LEU A 134 14.14 0.36 -7.73
C LEU A 134 13.44 -0.89 -8.28
N ASP A 135 14.11 -2.02 -8.14
CA ASP A 135 13.54 -3.37 -8.23
C ASP A 135 13.29 -3.91 -6.81
N MET A 136 12.07 -4.33 -6.48
CA MET A 136 11.77 -4.94 -5.19
C MET A 136 11.00 -6.24 -5.36
N THR A 137 11.41 -7.26 -4.62
CA THR A 137 10.67 -8.52 -4.46
C THR A 137 10.23 -8.65 -3.02
N ARG A 138 8.94 -8.97 -2.81
CA ARG A 138 8.36 -9.23 -1.50
C ARG A 138 7.68 -10.57 -1.51
N THR A 139 8.07 -11.49 -0.61
CA THR A 139 7.48 -12.81 -0.45
C THR A 139 6.84 -12.92 0.92
N GLY A 140 5.58 -13.31 0.97
CA GLY A 140 4.80 -13.42 2.22
C GLY A 140 4.28 -14.83 2.46
N PHE A 141 4.28 -15.25 3.72
CA PHE A 141 3.58 -16.45 4.19
C PHE A 141 2.61 -16.04 5.29
N TYR A 142 1.34 -16.36 5.14
CA TYR A 142 0.34 -15.88 6.06
C TYR A 142 -0.61 -16.97 6.55
N ALA A 143 -1.21 -16.70 7.71
CA ALA A 143 -2.35 -17.42 8.23
C ALA A 143 -3.44 -16.45 8.65
N GLY A 144 -4.69 -16.74 8.32
CA GLY A 144 -5.83 -15.89 8.64
C GLY A 144 -7.05 -16.68 9.07
N LYS A 145 -7.90 -16.05 9.89
CA LYS A 145 -9.15 -16.65 10.36
C LYS A 145 -10.24 -15.61 10.56
N LEU A 146 -11.43 -15.95 10.08
CA LEU A 146 -12.65 -15.21 10.36
C LEU A 146 -13.36 -15.80 11.57
N PHE A 147 -13.58 -14.99 12.61
CA PHE A 147 -14.27 -15.35 13.85
C PHE A 147 -15.67 -14.75 13.84
N ALA A 148 -16.68 -15.57 14.15
CA ALA A 148 -18.08 -15.14 14.31
C ALA A 148 -18.60 -14.28 13.14
N ASN A 149 -18.09 -14.45 11.93
CA ASN A 149 -18.42 -13.68 10.72
C ASN A 149 -18.27 -12.15 10.85
N SER A 150 -17.52 -11.69 11.86
CA SER A 150 -17.38 -10.25 12.15
C SER A 150 -15.96 -9.81 12.47
N PHE A 151 -15.07 -10.72 12.85
CA PHE A 151 -13.68 -10.40 13.16
C PHE A 151 -12.73 -11.28 12.35
N TYR A 152 -11.94 -10.68 11.47
CA TYR A 152 -10.89 -11.37 10.73
C TYR A 152 -9.53 -10.98 11.30
N LEU A 153 -8.70 -11.99 11.61
CA LEU A 153 -7.32 -11.81 12.04
C LEU A 153 -6.39 -12.49 11.04
N ARG A 154 -5.35 -11.77 10.62
CA ARG A 154 -4.27 -12.27 9.77
C ARG A 154 -2.92 -12.00 10.43
N ALA A 155 -2.03 -12.98 10.38
CA ALA A 155 -0.60 -12.82 10.68
C ALA A 155 0.21 -13.22 9.46
N GLU A 156 1.30 -12.51 9.18
CA GLU A 156 2.13 -12.69 8.00
C GLU A 156 3.61 -12.55 8.36
N LEU A 157 4.43 -13.41 7.77
CA LEU A 157 5.88 -13.32 7.74
C LEU A 157 6.28 -12.88 6.34
N LEU A 158 7.13 -11.88 6.23
CA LEU A 158 7.54 -11.27 4.98
C LEU A 158 9.05 -11.30 4.85
N ASP A 159 9.50 -11.55 3.64
CA ASP A 159 10.88 -11.44 3.18
C ASP A 159 10.91 -10.41 2.04
N ILE A 160 11.82 -9.47 2.07
CA ILE A 160 11.88 -8.31 1.18
C ILE A 160 13.32 -8.16 0.66
N ASP A 161 13.46 -8.11 -0.67
CA ASP A 161 14.71 -7.78 -1.35
C ASP A 161 14.53 -6.49 -2.15
N LYS A 162 15.45 -5.53 -1.99
CA LYS A 162 15.49 -4.24 -2.70
C LYS A 162 16.81 -4.08 -3.45
N LYS A 163 16.74 -3.63 -4.70
CA LYS A 163 17.90 -3.27 -5.52
C LYS A 163 17.66 -1.92 -6.16
N PHE A 164 18.57 -0.99 -5.91
CA PHE A 164 18.49 0.37 -6.43
C PHE A 164 19.41 0.55 -7.62
N ASP A 165 18.91 1.04 -8.73
CA ASP A 165 19.75 1.44 -9.85
C ASP A 165 20.60 2.65 -9.47
N ASN A 166 21.92 2.52 -9.66
CA ASN A 166 22.92 3.56 -9.38
C ASN A 166 23.08 3.97 -7.90
N LEU A 167 22.41 3.30 -6.96
CA LEU A 167 22.45 3.56 -5.52
C LEU A 167 22.68 2.27 -4.73
N SER A 168 23.66 1.44 -5.16
CA SER A 168 23.90 0.11 -4.61
C SER A 168 24.18 0.07 -3.09
N ASP A 169 24.62 1.17 -2.49
CA ASP A 169 24.79 1.29 -1.03
C ASP A 169 23.44 1.13 -0.28
N ARG A 170 22.33 1.36 -0.97
CA ARG A 170 20.94 1.18 -0.47
C ARG A 170 20.33 -0.17 -0.82
N ASP A 171 21.01 -1.02 -1.60
CA ASP A 171 20.55 -2.39 -1.83
C ASP A 171 20.38 -3.09 -0.48
N ALA A 172 19.22 -3.73 -0.26
CA ALA A 172 18.87 -4.23 1.05
C ALA A 172 18.10 -5.53 0.97
N SER A 173 18.17 -6.30 2.04
CA SER A 173 17.25 -7.39 2.35
C SER A 173 16.63 -7.16 3.73
N GLY A 174 15.40 -7.57 3.90
CA GLY A 174 14.68 -7.37 5.15
C GLY A 174 13.64 -8.44 5.42
N ASP A 175 13.34 -8.61 6.69
CA ASP A 175 12.29 -9.48 7.19
C ASP A 175 11.26 -8.66 7.96
N SER A 176 9.99 -9.03 7.87
CA SER A 176 8.98 -8.43 8.73
C SER A 176 7.94 -9.43 9.25
N VAL A 177 7.36 -9.07 10.39
CA VAL A 177 6.23 -9.76 11.00
C VAL A 177 5.07 -8.79 11.07
N ALA A 178 3.99 -9.10 10.38
CA ALA A 178 2.79 -8.27 10.36
C ALA A 178 1.59 -8.99 10.97
N THR A 179 0.71 -8.21 11.60
CA THR A 179 -0.59 -8.70 12.09
C THR A 179 -1.66 -7.66 11.82
N ASP A 180 -2.76 -8.07 11.20
CA ASP A 180 -3.91 -7.23 10.90
C ASP A 180 -5.19 -7.83 11.45
N GLY A 181 -5.97 -7.03 12.17
CA GLY A 181 -7.30 -7.36 12.65
C GLY A 181 -8.37 -6.48 12.01
N TYR A 182 -9.45 -7.08 11.53
CA TYR A 182 -10.58 -6.39 10.90
C TYR A 182 -11.86 -6.72 11.66
N PHE A 183 -12.58 -5.70 12.07
CA PHE A 183 -13.88 -5.83 12.70
C PHE A 183 -14.97 -5.27 11.78
N PHE A 184 -15.86 -6.15 11.30
CA PHE A 184 -16.95 -5.82 10.38
C PHE A 184 -18.27 -5.65 11.13
N PHE A 185 -19.03 -4.62 10.78
CA PHE A 185 -20.32 -4.32 11.36
C PHE A 185 -21.25 -3.68 10.33
N ASN A 186 -22.48 -3.37 10.70
CA ASN A 186 -23.51 -2.88 9.78
C ASN A 186 -23.67 -3.77 8.53
N GLN A 187 -23.72 -5.10 8.72
CA GLN A 187 -23.87 -6.07 7.61
C GLN A 187 -22.70 -6.00 6.58
N GLY A 188 -21.49 -5.62 7.03
CA GLY A 188 -20.34 -5.48 6.17
C GLY A 188 -20.14 -4.09 5.54
N LEU A 189 -21.13 -3.19 5.65
CA LEU A 189 -21.02 -1.82 5.14
C LEU A 189 -19.98 -0.97 5.89
N SER A 190 -19.55 -1.43 7.04
CA SER A 190 -18.55 -0.73 7.86
C SER A 190 -17.53 -1.71 8.38
N PHE A 191 -16.29 -1.26 8.44
CA PHE A 191 -15.25 -1.97 9.18
C PHE A 191 -14.29 -1.00 9.87
N PHE A 192 -13.66 -1.54 10.89
CA PHE A 192 -12.50 -0.95 11.54
C PHE A 192 -11.35 -1.96 11.45
N SER A 193 -10.14 -1.51 11.12
CA SER A 193 -8.97 -2.36 11.15
C SER A 193 -7.83 -1.74 11.96
N LEU A 194 -7.03 -2.63 12.56
CA LEU A 194 -5.76 -2.30 13.20
C LEU A 194 -4.69 -3.22 12.62
N GLY A 195 -3.57 -2.63 12.24
CA GLY A 195 -2.39 -3.33 11.77
C GLY A 195 -1.17 -2.97 12.61
N PHE A 196 -0.33 -3.95 12.84
CA PHE A 196 0.99 -3.84 13.45
C PHE A 196 2.00 -4.55 12.55
N GLU A 197 3.19 -3.97 12.39
CA GLU A 197 4.29 -4.58 11.68
C GLU A 197 5.60 -4.20 12.34
N GLN A 198 6.46 -5.19 12.56
CA GLN A 198 7.85 -5.01 12.93
C GLN A 198 8.70 -5.45 11.75
N GLU A 199 9.65 -4.62 11.35
CA GLU A 199 10.50 -4.80 10.17
C GLU A 199 11.96 -4.60 10.58
N GLU A 200 12.84 -5.45 10.05
CA GLU A 200 14.29 -5.33 10.14
C GLU A 200 14.83 -5.28 8.71
N GLU A 201 15.63 -4.27 8.36
CA GLU A 201 16.23 -4.13 7.04
C GLU A 201 17.75 -3.99 7.16
N THR A 202 18.46 -4.81 6.40
CA THR A 202 19.92 -4.79 6.30
C THR A 202 20.33 -4.33 4.91
N ALA A 203 20.88 -3.12 4.81
CA ALA A 203 21.38 -2.50 3.59
C ALA A 203 22.87 -2.76 3.40
N GLN A 204 23.39 -2.55 2.16
CA GLN A 204 24.83 -2.67 1.84
C GLN A 204 25.66 -1.69 2.67
N ALA A 205 25.21 -0.44 2.81
CA ALA A 205 25.82 0.51 3.74
C ALA A 205 25.02 0.51 5.04
N GLU A 206 25.69 0.23 6.16
CA GLU A 206 25.08 0.04 7.49
C GLU A 206 24.20 1.21 7.94
N HIS A 207 24.52 2.44 7.54
CA HIS A 207 23.75 3.64 7.89
C HIS A 207 22.38 3.74 7.18
N PHE A 208 22.08 2.85 6.24
CA PHE A 208 20.76 2.67 5.65
C PHE A 208 20.01 1.45 6.23
N SER A 209 20.68 0.61 7.03
CA SER A 209 20.04 -0.48 7.77
C SER A 209 19.22 0.06 8.93
N TYR A 210 18.04 -0.51 9.20
CA TYR A 210 17.16 -0.03 10.25
C TYR A 210 16.28 -1.11 10.85
N ASP A 211 15.80 -0.84 12.06
CA ASP A 211 14.65 -1.49 12.69
C ASP A 211 13.45 -0.55 12.65
N ALA A 212 12.27 -1.06 12.32
CA ALA A 212 11.06 -0.25 12.27
C ALA A 212 9.87 -0.90 12.96
N ILE A 213 9.01 -0.05 13.53
CA ILE A 213 7.70 -0.43 14.07
C ILE A 213 6.64 0.43 13.37
N ASN A 214 5.65 -0.24 12.80
CA ASN A 214 4.58 0.39 12.04
C ASN A 214 3.22 0.05 12.67
N TYR A 215 2.36 1.06 12.86
CA TYR A 215 0.96 0.90 13.23
C TYR A 215 0.06 1.47 12.15
N ARG A 216 -1.05 0.80 11.91
CA ARG A 216 -2.08 1.23 10.96
C ARG A 216 -3.45 1.15 11.60
N ALA A 217 -4.30 2.13 11.36
CA ALA A 217 -5.70 2.10 11.75
C ALA A 217 -6.56 2.59 10.59
N THR A 218 -7.64 1.86 10.28
CA THR A 218 -8.57 2.25 9.21
C THR A 218 -9.99 2.13 9.72
N PHE A 219 -10.80 3.14 9.45
CA PHE A 219 -12.24 3.09 9.55
C PHE A 219 -12.85 3.31 8.17
N SER A 220 -13.78 2.45 7.75
CA SER A 220 -14.49 2.58 6.49
C SER A 220 -16.00 2.44 6.71
N HIS A 221 -16.78 3.27 6.03
CA HIS A 221 -18.23 3.24 6.08
C HIS A 221 -18.84 3.55 4.72
N GLU A 222 -19.72 2.63 4.25
CA GLU A 222 -20.54 2.83 3.06
C GLU A 222 -21.94 3.26 3.45
N PHE A 223 -22.48 4.23 2.71
CA PHE A 223 -23.85 4.74 2.89
C PHE A 223 -24.44 5.26 1.58
N ASN A 224 -25.76 5.38 1.53
CA ASN A 224 -26.46 5.97 0.41
C ASN A 224 -26.89 7.40 0.76
N TRP A 225 -26.60 8.34 -0.13
CA TRP A 225 -27.03 9.73 -0.04
C TRP A 225 -27.28 10.30 -1.42
N LEU A 226 -28.41 11.02 -1.61
CA LEU A 226 -28.84 11.58 -2.90
C LEU A 226 -28.89 10.52 -4.02
N ASP A 227 -29.44 9.34 -3.71
CA ASP A 227 -29.57 8.19 -4.62
C ASP A 227 -28.23 7.69 -5.20
N LYS A 228 -27.14 8.00 -4.53
CA LYS A 228 -25.79 7.51 -4.86
C LYS A 228 -25.18 6.78 -3.68
N ARG A 229 -24.34 5.79 -3.99
CA ARG A 229 -23.51 5.09 -3.02
C ARG A 229 -22.28 5.93 -2.75
N HIS A 230 -21.93 6.05 -1.50
CA HIS A 230 -20.75 6.74 -1.02
C HIS A 230 -19.96 5.81 -0.11
N ARG A 231 -18.63 5.97 -0.10
CA ARG A 231 -17.76 5.36 0.89
C ARG A 231 -16.85 6.44 1.48
N LEU A 232 -16.79 6.50 2.79
CA LEU A 232 -15.78 7.29 3.51
C LEU A 232 -14.78 6.35 4.15
N LYS A 233 -13.49 6.64 4.00
CA LYS A 233 -12.41 5.89 4.62
C LYS A 233 -11.46 6.88 5.32
N LEU A 234 -11.26 6.68 6.61
CA LEU A 234 -10.29 7.40 7.43
C LEU A 234 -9.14 6.45 7.75
N ASN A 235 -7.91 6.84 7.43
CA ASN A 235 -6.72 6.06 7.75
C ASN A 235 -5.79 6.89 8.64
N GLY A 236 -5.14 6.21 9.59
CA GLY A 236 -4.03 6.73 10.36
C GLY A 236 -2.86 5.76 10.26
N ARG A 237 -1.65 6.28 10.13
CA ARG A 237 -0.41 5.50 10.15
C ARG A 237 0.59 6.18 11.07
N TYR A 238 1.33 5.36 11.78
CA TYR A 238 2.48 5.73 12.58
C TYR A 238 3.62 4.79 12.22
N SER A 239 4.81 5.32 11.96
CA SER A 239 6.04 4.58 11.73
C SER A 239 7.13 5.19 12.58
N ASN A 240 7.88 4.34 13.27
CA ASN A 240 9.13 4.72 13.91
C ASN A 240 10.22 3.84 13.31
N ARG A 241 11.33 4.46 12.89
CA ARG A 241 12.46 3.81 12.25
C ARG A 241 13.75 4.27 12.91
N ASP A 242 14.50 3.33 13.47
CA ASP A 242 15.78 3.53 14.09
C ASP A 242 16.87 2.94 13.20
N TYR A 243 17.78 3.78 12.65
CA TYR A 243 18.88 3.34 11.79
C TYR A 243 20.06 2.85 12.63
N LEU A 244 20.75 1.81 12.12
CA LEU A 244 21.77 1.09 12.89
C LEU A 244 23.16 1.72 12.78
N GLY A 245 23.52 2.27 11.61
CA GLY A 245 24.84 2.87 11.37
C GLY A 245 24.87 4.37 11.62
N VAL A 246 26.09 4.90 11.77
CA VAL A 246 26.32 6.35 11.87
C VAL A 246 26.12 6.97 10.48
N TYR A 247 25.13 7.87 10.36
CA TYR A 247 24.87 8.57 9.11
C TYR A 247 25.94 9.68 8.90
N PRO A 248 26.69 9.66 7.78
CA PRO A 248 27.86 10.52 7.59
C PRO A 248 27.58 12.02 7.70
N GLU A 249 26.40 12.46 7.28
CA GLU A 249 26.04 13.88 7.23
C GLU A 249 25.77 14.48 8.62
N ILE A 250 25.23 13.69 9.55
CA ILE A 250 24.87 14.12 10.90
C ILE A 250 25.81 13.60 11.99
N ASN A 251 26.75 12.67 11.67
CA ASN A 251 27.67 12.01 12.59
C ASN A 251 27.02 11.27 13.77
N GLU A 252 25.78 10.83 13.62
CA GLU A 252 25.05 10.01 14.58
C GLU A 252 24.13 9.04 13.85
N ALA A 253 23.54 8.09 14.57
CA ALA A 253 22.50 7.24 14.00
C ALA A 253 21.27 8.08 13.69
N ARG A 254 20.67 7.84 12.53
CA ARG A 254 19.43 8.48 12.12
C ARG A 254 18.23 7.86 12.86
N ALA A 255 17.25 8.67 13.20
CA ALA A 255 15.99 8.23 13.79
C ALA A 255 14.84 9.02 13.16
N ASP A 256 13.85 8.30 12.68
CA ASP A 256 12.67 8.89 12.02
C ASP A 256 11.39 8.50 12.74
N THR A 257 10.50 9.45 12.88
CA THR A 257 9.11 9.19 13.25
C THR A 257 8.19 9.81 12.22
N LYS A 258 7.23 9.04 11.72
CA LYS A 258 6.33 9.50 10.69
C LYS A 258 4.88 9.22 11.07
N ASN A 259 4.08 10.26 11.02
CA ASN A 259 2.65 10.24 11.23
C ASN A 259 1.95 10.61 9.93
N SER A 260 0.90 9.88 9.56
CA SER A 260 0.03 10.31 8.48
C SER A 260 -1.43 10.03 8.82
N ILE A 261 -2.30 10.96 8.44
CA ILE A 261 -3.75 10.81 8.49
C ILE A 261 -4.32 11.11 7.12
N SER A 262 -5.25 10.29 6.64
CA SER A 262 -5.90 10.52 5.37
C SER A 262 -7.40 10.25 5.41
N LEU A 263 -8.14 11.06 4.63
CA LEU A 263 -9.55 10.90 4.37
C LEU A 263 -9.75 10.63 2.88
N THR A 264 -10.42 9.52 2.55
CA THR A 264 -10.82 9.20 1.19
C THR A 264 -12.34 9.19 1.13
N TRP A 265 -12.89 9.83 0.10
CA TRP A 265 -14.31 9.83 -0.21
C TRP A 265 -14.52 9.33 -1.63
N ASP A 266 -15.19 8.17 -1.73
CA ASP A 266 -15.59 7.59 -3.01
C ASP A 266 -17.07 7.92 -3.25
N LEU A 267 -17.36 8.48 -4.42
CA LEU A 267 -18.69 8.73 -4.94
C LEU A 267 -18.94 7.83 -6.14
N PHE A 268 -19.85 6.87 -6.02
CA PHE A 268 -20.19 5.94 -7.09
C PHE A 268 -21.33 6.52 -7.93
N PHE A 269 -21.04 6.91 -9.17
CA PHE A 269 -22.05 7.38 -10.14
C PHE A 269 -22.85 6.20 -10.70
N THR A 270 -22.16 5.09 -10.97
CA THR A 270 -22.71 3.79 -11.38
C THR A 270 -21.93 2.68 -10.69
N ASP A 271 -22.24 1.42 -10.96
CA ASP A 271 -21.47 0.27 -10.44
C ASP A 271 -20.06 0.20 -11.07
N HIS A 272 -19.86 0.83 -12.23
CA HIS A 272 -18.60 0.81 -12.97
C HIS A 272 -17.84 2.14 -13.00
N PHE A 273 -18.44 3.23 -12.53
CA PHE A 273 -17.82 4.54 -12.61
C PHE A 273 -17.94 5.30 -11.29
N SER A 274 -16.80 5.73 -10.77
CA SER A 274 -16.72 6.46 -9.51
C SER A 274 -15.73 7.63 -9.57
N MET A 275 -15.86 8.52 -8.60
CA MET A 275 -14.91 9.58 -8.30
C MET A 275 -14.33 9.33 -6.91
N ILE A 276 -13.04 9.42 -6.80
CA ILE A 276 -12.27 9.26 -5.56
C ILE A 276 -11.67 10.61 -5.22
N SER A 277 -11.99 11.16 -4.06
CA SER A 277 -11.35 12.36 -3.52
C SER A 277 -10.52 11.96 -2.32
N HIS A 278 -9.27 12.35 -2.29
CA HIS A 278 -8.34 11.99 -1.24
C HIS A 278 -7.65 13.22 -0.68
N LEU A 279 -7.59 13.30 0.64
CA LEU A 279 -6.83 14.30 1.39
C LEU A 279 -5.94 13.57 2.38
N GLN A 280 -4.67 13.91 2.41
CA GLN A 280 -3.73 13.35 3.40
C GLN A 280 -2.85 14.46 3.96
N GLN A 281 -2.55 14.35 5.24
CA GLN A 281 -1.52 15.11 5.95
C GLN A 281 -0.47 14.13 6.44
N THR A 282 0.79 14.47 6.23
CA THR A 282 1.96 13.72 6.72
C THR A 282 2.86 14.68 7.49
N ASP A 283 3.36 14.19 8.61
CA ASP A 283 4.33 14.82 9.48
C ASP A 283 5.47 13.80 9.67
N ALA A 284 6.66 14.14 9.25
CA ALA A 284 7.84 13.29 9.28
C ALA A 284 8.95 14.05 10.04
N ASP A 285 9.19 13.62 11.29
CA ASP A 285 10.26 14.11 12.14
C ASP A 285 11.52 13.27 11.95
N SER A 286 12.66 13.89 11.70
CA SER A 286 13.95 13.22 11.55
C SER A 286 15.09 14.09 12.06
N ASN A 287 16.13 13.47 12.63
CA ASN A 287 17.39 14.17 12.90
C ASN A 287 18.22 14.39 11.62
N LEU A 288 17.82 13.83 10.48
CA LEU A 288 18.36 14.13 9.15
C LEU A 288 17.45 15.14 8.46
N SER A 289 17.95 16.35 8.19
CA SER A 289 17.15 17.46 7.67
C SER A 289 16.48 17.18 6.32
N SER A 290 17.06 16.33 5.47
CA SER A 290 16.47 15.91 4.20
C SER A 290 15.32 14.90 4.35
N ALA A 291 15.07 14.41 5.56
CA ALA A 291 13.97 13.49 5.88
C ALA A 291 12.94 14.11 6.84
N ASP A 292 13.17 15.35 7.29
CA ASP A 292 12.28 16.11 8.18
C ASP A 292 11.37 17.02 7.35
N TYR A 293 10.06 16.74 7.32
CA TYR A 293 9.10 17.49 6.48
C TYR A 293 7.65 17.31 6.89
N ASP A 294 6.87 18.34 6.59
CA ASP A 294 5.39 18.33 6.61
C ASP A 294 4.85 18.35 5.19
N ALA A 295 3.88 17.49 4.89
CA ALA A 295 3.30 17.46 3.56
C ALA A 295 1.78 17.29 3.57
N THR A 296 1.11 17.99 2.66
CA THR A 296 -0.33 17.85 2.39
C THR A 296 -0.55 17.43 0.96
N GLN A 297 -1.38 16.39 0.77
CA GLN A 297 -1.81 15.91 -0.54
C GLN A 297 -3.31 16.04 -0.70
N LEU A 298 -3.73 16.49 -1.87
CA LEU A 298 -5.12 16.51 -2.30
C LEU A 298 -5.22 15.92 -3.70
N SER A 299 -6.07 14.91 -3.89
CA SER A 299 -6.33 14.37 -5.24
C SER A 299 -7.81 14.20 -5.55
N ILE A 300 -8.12 14.27 -6.85
CA ILE A 300 -9.41 13.92 -7.43
C ILE A 300 -9.13 13.00 -8.61
N ILE A 301 -9.65 11.78 -8.53
CA ILE A 301 -9.40 10.70 -9.46
C ILE A 301 -10.73 10.13 -9.91
N PHE A 302 -10.87 9.82 -11.18
CA PHE A 302 -12.00 9.10 -11.74
C PHE A 302 -11.58 7.66 -12.01
N ARG A 303 -12.41 6.70 -11.59
CA ARG A 303 -12.19 5.27 -11.74
C ARG A 303 -13.28 4.63 -12.59
N LEU A 304 -12.86 3.79 -13.52
CA LEU A 304 -13.69 2.93 -14.35
C LEU A 304 -13.35 1.47 -14.05
N ASP A 305 -14.32 0.70 -13.58
CA ASP A 305 -14.24 -0.75 -13.34
C ASP A 305 -14.94 -1.51 -14.48
N ILE A 306 -14.27 -2.56 -15.04
CA ILE A 306 -14.72 -3.34 -16.20
C ILE A 306 -14.74 -4.83 -15.86
#